data_2a5c15d0cfb9bd36941b6dbea142bf71
#
_entry.id   2a5c15d0cfb9bd36941b6dbea142bf71
#
_cell.length_a   1.000
_cell.length_b   1.000
_cell.length_c   1.000
_cell.angle_alpha   90.00
_cell.angle_beta   90.00
_cell.angle_gamma   90.00
#
_symmetry.space_group_name_H-M   'P 1'
#
loop_
_entity.id
_entity.type
_entity.pdbx_description
1 polymer ?
#
loop_
_entity_poly.entity_id
_entity_poly.type
_entity_poly.pdbx_seq_one_letter_code
_entity_poly.pdbx_strand_id
1 'polypeptide(L)'
;MIAASLLAVLLVPAAVHPAADEALERAITAELGRAKREFKDDGYPSVYHAAINVWDFDDWDRWGAMGATRAEATMSQRILLADLRVGSPALDNHPVTPRTEYLGTPVSLESDEFVLRHALWRVLDGAYKTASADYLRKQAQLVMRGKAEYDTDDLAPEPPLDRRAPRPASSWDLDRLRRLEDAIT
;
A
#
# COMPACT_ATOMS: atom_id res chain seq x y z
N MET A 1 23.39 31.34 16.56
CA MET A 1 22.48 30.39 17.21
C MET A 1 21.53 29.88 16.11
N ILE A 2 21.69 28.63 15.71
CA ILE A 2 20.83 27.98 14.72
C ILE A 2 19.64 27.45 15.51
N ALA A 3 18.45 28.03 15.31
CA ALA A 3 17.21 27.52 15.90
C ALA A 3 16.92 26.16 15.24
N ALA A 4 17.03 25.08 16.02
CA ALA A 4 16.60 23.76 15.57
C ALA A 4 15.07 23.76 15.50
N SER A 5 14.52 23.65 14.31
CA SER A 5 13.10 23.37 14.12
C SER A 5 12.87 21.90 14.38
N LEU A 6 12.11 21.57 15.42
CA LEU A 6 11.68 20.21 15.69
C LEU A 6 10.36 19.96 14.91
N LEU A 7 10.41 19.13 13.89
CA LEU A 7 9.23 18.61 13.22
C LEU A 7 8.82 17.32 13.92
N ALA A 8 7.73 17.33 14.66
CA ALA A 8 7.13 16.13 15.21
C ALA A 8 5.96 15.69 14.32
N VAL A 9 6.14 14.60 13.59
CA VAL A 9 5.06 13.91 12.88
C VAL A 9 4.52 12.83 13.81
N LEU A 10 3.28 12.96 14.20
CA LEU A 10 2.58 12.00 15.05
C LEU A 10 1.49 11.31 14.21
N LEU A 11 1.68 10.02 13.97
CA LEU A 11 0.66 9.16 13.36
C LEU A 11 -0.43 8.85 14.40
N VAL A 12 -1.61 9.42 14.19
CA VAL A 12 -2.81 9.11 14.99
C VAL A 12 -3.57 8.02 14.25
N PRO A 13 -3.80 6.85 14.82
CA PRO A 13 -4.57 5.82 14.15
C PRO A 13 -6.03 6.26 13.96
N ALA A 14 -6.52 6.06 12.74
CA ALA A 14 -7.88 6.39 12.33
C ALA A 14 -8.93 5.77 13.25
N ALA A 15 -10.01 6.50 13.50
CA ALA A 15 -11.15 5.98 14.25
C ALA A 15 -11.70 4.73 13.54
N VAL A 16 -11.95 3.68 14.31
CA VAL A 16 -12.53 2.43 13.79
C VAL A 16 -13.97 2.69 13.36
N HIS A 17 -14.27 2.57 12.08
CA HIS A 17 -15.63 2.60 11.52
C HIS A 17 -15.99 1.20 11.01
N PRO A 18 -16.62 0.33 11.84
CA PRO A 18 -16.86 -1.07 11.48
C PRO A 18 -17.62 -1.27 10.16
N ALA A 19 -18.63 -0.44 9.90
CA ALA A 19 -19.40 -0.52 8.66
C ALA A 19 -18.58 -0.12 7.41
N ALA A 20 -17.64 0.81 7.55
CA ALA A 20 -16.74 1.19 6.48
C ALA A 20 -15.70 0.09 6.20
N ASP A 21 -15.23 -0.59 7.24
CA ASP A 21 -14.30 -1.72 7.11
C ASP A 21 -14.97 -2.90 6.38
N GLU A 22 -16.24 -3.20 6.68
CA GLU A 22 -16.99 -4.26 5.97
C GLU A 22 -17.22 -3.94 4.48
N ALA A 23 -17.56 -2.71 4.15
CA ALA A 23 -17.71 -2.28 2.75
C ALA A 23 -16.40 -2.40 1.98
N LEU A 24 -15.30 -1.98 2.60
CA LEU A 24 -13.96 -2.10 2.05
C LEU A 24 -13.55 -3.57 1.84
N GLU A 25 -13.79 -4.45 2.82
CA GLU A 25 -13.49 -5.88 2.72
C GLU A 25 -14.27 -6.54 1.58
N ARG A 26 -15.58 -6.22 1.44
CA ARG A 26 -16.39 -6.70 0.30
C ARG A 26 -15.83 -6.22 -1.04
N ALA A 27 -15.51 -4.94 -1.13
CA ALA A 27 -14.96 -4.34 -2.34
C ALA A 27 -13.62 -4.98 -2.74
N ILE A 28 -12.71 -5.17 -1.78
CA ILE A 28 -11.42 -5.84 -1.98
C ILE A 28 -11.64 -7.28 -2.46
N THR A 29 -12.48 -8.04 -1.80
CA THR A 29 -12.77 -9.44 -2.16
C THR A 29 -13.32 -9.55 -3.57
N ALA A 30 -14.27 -8.67 -3.93
CA ALA A 30 -14.86 -8.63 -5.27
C ALA A 30 -13.82 -8.31 -6.37
N GLU A 31 -12.98 -7.30 -6.13
CA GLU A 31 -12.01 -6.85 -7.14
C GLU A 31 -10.79 -7.78 -7.25
N LEU A 32 -10.32 -8.39 -6.17
CA LEU A 32 -9.29 -9.45 -6.23
C LEU A 32 -9.81 -10.67 -7.00
N GLY A 33 -11.07 -11.07 -6.75
CA GLY A 33 -11.72 -12.15 -7.50
C GLY A 33 -11.86 -11.83 -8.99
N ARG A 34 -12.20 -10.59 -9.33
CA ARG A 34 -12.25 -10.12 -10.71
C ARG A 34 -10.86 -10.14 -11.36
N ALA A 35 -9.85 -9.58 -10.72
CA ALA A 35 -8.49 -9.51 -11.22
C ALA A 35 -7.96 -10.91 -11.60
N LYS A 36 -8.16 -11.91 -10.76
CA LYS A 36 -7.74 -13.30 -11.02
C LYS A 36 -8.47 -13.92 -12.21
N ARG A 37 -9.73 -13.54 -12.49
CA ARG A 37 -10.50 -14.09 -13.60
C ARG A 37 -10.25 -13.38 -14.92
N GLU A 38 -10.10 -12.06 -14.89
CA GLU A 38 -10.21 -11.19 -16.08
C GLU A 38 -8.86 -10.67 -16.57
N PHE A 39 -7.84 -10.57 -15.72
CA PHE A 39 -6.51 -10.17 -16.18
C PHE A 39 -5.82 -11.30 -16.93
N LYS A 40 -6.24 -11.45 -18.20
CA LYS A 40 -5.77 -12.45 -19.16
C LYS A 40 -5.81 -11.80 -20.53
N ASP A 41 -4.71 -11.26 -20.98
CA ASP A 41 -4.59 -10.78 -22.35
C ASP A 41 -3.76 -11.75 -23.16
N ASP A 42 -4.09 -11.90 -24.45
CA ASP A 42 -3.34 -12.72 -25.37
C ASP A 42 -1.89 -12.23 -25.45
N GLY A 43 -0.96 -13.10 -25.11
CA GLY A 43 0.47 -12.80 -25.09
C GLY A 43 1.00 -12.24 -23.76
N TYR A 44 0.14 -12.03 -22.75
CA TYR A 44 0.55 -11.64 -21.41
C TYR A 44 0.36 -12.76 -20.39
N PRO A 45 1.23 -12.85 -19.37
CA PRO A 45 1.10 -13.89 -18.36
C PRO A 45 -0.14 -13.65 -17.49
N SER A 46 -0.80 -14.74 -17.09
CA SER A 46 -1.94 -14.67 -16.17
C SER A 46 -1.50 -14.34 -14.74
N VAL A 47 -2.40 -13.70 -14.00
CA VAL A 47 -2.22 -13.42 -12.58
C VAL A 47 -2.34 -14.71 -11.78
N TYR A 48 -1.32 -15.06 -11.02
CA TYR A 48 -1.35 -16.20 -10.11
C TYR A 48 -1.46 -15.77 -8.63
N HIS A 49 -1.00 -14.55 -8.29
CA HIS A 49 -1.13 -13.97 -6.96
C HIS A 49 -1.62 -12.52 -7.05
N ALA A 50 -2.53 -12.16 -6.17
CA ALA A 50 -2.99 -10.79 -6.01
C ALA A 50 -3.26 -10.48 -4.54
N ALA A 51 -2.70 -9.40 -4.04
CA ALA A 51 -2.92 -8.88 -2.70
C ALA A 51 -3.12 -7.37 -2.74
N ILE A 52 -3.86 -6.85 -1.76
CA ILE A 52 -4.05 -5.42 -1.54
C ILE A 52 -3.70 -5.12 -0.10
N ASN A 53 -2.79 -4.18 0.08
CA ASN A 53 -2.50 -3.57 1.36
C ASN A 53 -3.25 -2.25 1.44
N VAL A 54 -3.90 -2.01 2.57
CA VAL A 54 -4.63 -0.78 2.85
C VAL A 54 -4.06 -0.16 4.12
N TRP A 55 -3.75 1.11 4.04
CA TRP A 55 -3.37 1.90 5.19
C TRP A 55 -4.30 3.10 5.30
N ASP A 56 -5.00 3.17 6.42
CA ASP A 56 -5.74 4.35 6.84
C ASP A 56 -4.98 5.00 7.98
N PHE A 57 -4.68 6.28 7.84
CA PHE A 57 -4.04 7.04 8.90
C PHE A 57 -4.61 8.44 9.01
N ASP A 58 -4.64 8.91 10.25
CA ASP A 58 -4.90 10.29 10.61
C ASP A 58 -3.58 10.90 11.07
N ASP A 59 -3.16 11.93 10.39
CA ASP A 59 -1.97 12.70 10.71
C ASP A 59 -2.40 13.99 11.41
N TRP A 60 -1.70 14.32 12.49
CA TRP A 60 -1.80 15.60 13.13
C TRP A 60 -0.41 16.23 13.16
N ASP A 61 -0.28 17.31 12.42
CA ASP A 61 0.94 18.08 12.32
C ASP A 61 0.79 19.38 13.09
N ARG A 62 1.74 19.66 13.95
CA ARG A 62 1.85 20.96 14.60
C ARG A 62 3.29 21.44 14.53
N TRP A 63 3.44 22.65 14.06
CA TRP A 63 4.74 23.26 13.86
C TRP A 63 4.84 24.59 14.60
N GLY A 64 5.93 24.76 15.37
CA GLY A 64 6.19 25.97 16.14
C GLY A 64 7.60 26.52 15.94
N ALA A 65 7.77 27.82 16.13
CA ALA A 65 9.06 28.48 16.11
C ALA A 65 9.01 29.75 16.95
N MET A 66 10.11 30.05 17.64
CA MET A 66 10.31 31.26 18.43
C MET A 66 9.23 31.48 19.52
N GLY A 67 8.85 30.42 20.23
CA GLY A 67 7.87 30.48 21.31
C GLY A 67 6.41 30.62 20.84
N ALA A 68 6.11 30.34 19.58
CA ALA A 68 4.74 30.44 19.06
C ALA A 68 4.42 29.32 18.07
N THR A 69 3.21 28.75 18.14
CA THR A 69 2.68 27.86 17.12
C THR A 69 2.50 28.63 15.82
N ARG A 70 3.04 28.11 14.73
CA ARG A 70 2.97 28.70 13.39
C ARG A 70 1.90 28.06 12.52
N ALA A 71 1.72 26.75 12.65
CA ALA A 71 0.71 26.00 11.91
C ALA A 71 0.27 24.78 12.71
N GLU A 72 -0.97 24.38 12.51
CA GLU A 72 -1.53 23.11 12.97
C GLU A 72 -2.43 22.59 11.82
N ALA A 73 -2.27 21.33 11.45
CA ALA A 73 -3.04 20.68 10.42
C ALA A 73 -3.43 19.26 10.84
N THR A 74 -4.57 18.80 10.38
CA THR A 74 -5.01 17.41 10.50
C THR A 74 -5.33 16.90 9.11
N MET A 75 -4.81 15.73 8.77
CA MET A 75 -5.06 15.08 7.49
C MET A 75 -5.42 13.63 7.71
N SER A 76 -6.54 13.20 7.13
CA SER A 76 -6.91 11.79 7.08
C SER A 76 -6.73 11.28 5.66
N GLN A 77 -6.08 10.12 5.49
CA GLN A 77 -5.87 9.56 4.16
C GLN A 77 -5.90 8.04 4.18
N ARG A 78 -6.30 7.49 3.03
CA ARG A 78 -6.23 6.05 2.73
C ARG A 78 -5.27 5.84 1.58
N ILE A 79 -4.35 4.91 1.77
CA ILE A 79 -3.41 4.49 0.73
C ILE A 79 -3.64 3.03 0.40
N LEU A 80 -3.75 2.72 -0.88
CA LEU A 80 -3.81 1.37 -1.41
C LEU A 80 -2.51 1.01 -2.11
N LEU A 81 -2.00 -0.17 -1.84
CA LEU A 81 -0.91 -0.79 -2.58
C LEU A 81 -1.35 -2.17 -3.04
N ALA A 82 -1.35 -2.41 -4.35
CA ALA A 82 -1.57 -3.73 -4.92
C ALA A 82 -0.24 -4.44 -5.15
N ASP A 83 -0.13 -5.67 -4.66
CA ASP A 83 0.90 -6.63 -5.07
C ASP A 83 0.27 -7.64 -6.02
N LEU A 84 0.69 -7.58 -7.26
CA LEU A 84 0.17 -8.41 -8.34
C LEU A 84 1.31 -9.20 -8.96
N ARG A 85 1.17 -10.53 -8.96
CA ARG A 85 2.17 -11.43 -9.51
C ARG A 85 1.62 -12.14 -10.73
N VAL A 86 2.41 -12.11 -11.80
CA VAL A 86 2.10 -12.74 -13.08
C VAL A 86 3.17 -13.75 -13.45
N GLY A 87 2.78 -14.77 -14.23
CA GLY A 87 3.65 -15.89 -14.60
C GLY A 87 3.44 -17.08 -13.67
N SER A 88 4.44 -17.47 -12.93
CA SER A 88 4.39 -18.58 -11.97
C SER A 88 5.45 -18.38 -10.88
N PRO A 89 5.40 -19.11 -9.74
CA PRO A 89 6.46 -19.06 -8.75
C PRO A 89 7.86 -19.37 -9.28
N ALA A 90 7.95 -20.22 -10.31
CA ALA A 90 9.23 -20.55 -10.93
C ALA A 90 9.80 -19.40 -11.78
N LEU A 91 8.92 -18.63 -12.39
CA LEU A 91 9.30 -17.42 -13.15
C LEU A 91 8.20 -16.37 -13.00
N ASP A 92 8.47 -15.39 -12.17
CA ASP A 92 7.53 -14.34 -11.82
C ASP A 92 8.03 -12.95 -12.30
N ASN A 93 7.17 -11.94 -12.14
CA ASN A 93 7.49 -10.57 -12.54
C ASN A 93 8.41 -9.84 -11.57
N HIS A 94 8.89 -10.47 -10.49
CA HIS A 94 9.82 -9.81 -9.58
C HIS A 94 11.06 -9.33 -10.34
N PRO A 95 11.40 -8.03 -10.30
CA PRO A 95 12.51 -7.52 -11.08
C PRO A 95 13.84 -8.09 -10.59
N VAL A 96 14.73 -8.42 -11.52
CA VAL A 96 16.08 -8.89 -11.21
C VAL A 96 16.88 -7.86 -10.38
N THR A 97 16.57 -6.58 -10.58
CA THR A 97 17.12 -5.50 -9.76
C THR A 97 16.01 -4.94 -8.88
N PRO A 98 16.12 -5.02 -7.55
CA PRO A 98 15.10 -4.50 -6.63
C PRO A 98 14.79 -3.03 -6.93
N ARG A 99 13.50 -2.71 -6.94
CA ARG A 99 13.02 -1.32 -6.99
C ARG A 99 12.54 -0.94 -5.60
N THR A 100 12.95 0.24 -5.15
CA THR A 100 12.57 0.79 -3.84
C THR A 100 11.25 1.56 -3.87
N GLU A 101 10.58 1.66 -5.01
CA GLU A 101 9.39 2.49 -5.17
C GLU A 101 8.10 1.68 -4.94
N TYR A 102 7.74 1.51 -3.69
CA TYR A 102 6.38 1.11 -3.30
C TYR A 102 5.60 2.35 -2.88
N LEU A 103 5.26 3.20 -3.83
CA LEU A 103 4.36 4.31 -3.59
C LEU A 103 2.93 3.79 -3.70
N GLY A 104 2.25 3.71 -2.57
CA GLY A 104 0.81 3.44 -2.56
C GLY A 104 0.05 4.57 -3.25
N THR A 105 -1.15 4.28 -3.73
CA THR A 105 -2.03 5.24 -4.38
C THR A 105 -3.01 5.81 -3.35
N PRO A 106 -3.03 7.13 -3.11
CA PRO A 106 -4.05 7.75 -2.30
C PRO A 106 -5.43 7.55 -2.93
N VAL A 107 -6.42 7.19 -2.10
CA VAL A 107 -7.80 6.97 -2.53
C VAL A 107 -8.76 7.65 -1.56
N SER A 108 -10.02 7.79 -1.96
CA SER A 108 -11.06 8.36 -1.12
C SER A 108 -11.27 7.56 0.16
N LEU A 109 -11.58 8.24 1.26
CA LEU A 109 -12.04 7.65 2.52
C LEU A 109 -13.53 7.26 2.50
N GLU A 110 -14.21 7.50 1.38
CA GLU A 110 -15.62 7.14 1.20
C GLU A 110 -15.85 5.65 1.46
N SER A 111 -17.02 5.36 2.04
CA SER A 111 -17.47 3.99 2.31
C SER A 111 -18.42 3.46 1.25
N ASP A 112 -18.69 4.23 0.19
CA ASP A 112 -19.50 3.78 -0.94
C ASP A 112 -18.79 2.66 -1.68
N GLU A 113 -19.46 1.52 -1.81
CA GLU A 113 -18.87 0.32 -2.41
C GLU A 113 -18.48 0.53 -3.89
N PHE A 114 -19.25 1.31 -4.64
CA PHE A 114 -18.95 1.59 -6.04
C PHE A 114 -17.66 2.44 -6.15
N VAL A 115 -17.52 3.46 -5.31
CA VAL A 115 -16.33 4.32 -5.27
C VAL A 115 -15.09 3.50 -4.89
N LEU A 116 -15.22 2.65 -3.87
CA LEU A 116 -14.15 1.76 -3.42
C LEU A 116 -13.74 0.78 -4.51
N ARG A 117 -14.71 0.11 -5.15
CA ARG A 117 -14.44 -0.83 -6.23
C ARG A 117 -13.78 -0.17 -7.43
N HIS A 118 -14.22 1.04 -7.80
CA HIS A 118 -13.61 1.78 -8.90
C HIS A 118 -12.14 2.16 -8.58
N ALA A 119 -11.86 2.61 -7.35
CA ALA A 119 -10.49 2.91 -6.91
C ALA A 119 -9.60 1.66 -6.94
N LEU A 120 -10.09 0.55 -6.38
CA LEU A 120 -9.41 -0.75 -6.37
C LEU A 120 -9.15 -1.28 -7.79
N TRP A 121 -10.14 -1.15 -8.68
CA TRP A 121 -9.99 -1.52 -10.07
C TRP A 121 -8.84 -0.78 -10.74
N ARG A 122 -8.76 0.54 -10.56
CA ARG A 122 -7.68 1.35 -11.14
C ARG A 122 -6.30 0.96 -10.61
N VAL A 123 -6.19 0.71 -9.31
CA VAL A 123 -4.93 0.30 -8.67
C VAL A 123 -4.49 -1.07 -9.19
N LEU A 124 -5.42 -2.02 -9.27
CA LEU A 124 -5.15 -3.37 -9.79
C LEU A 124 -4.80 -3.38 -11.28
N ASP A 125 -5.51 -2.60 -12.10
CA ASP A 125 -5.21 -2.46 -13.53
C ASP A 125 -3.80 -1.89 -13.77
N GLY A 126 -3.44 -0.84 -13.03
CA GLY A 126 -2.09 -0.28 -13.06
C GLY A 126 -1.01 -1.28 -12.62
N ALA A 127 -1.28 -2.02 -11.53
CA ALA A 127 -0.38 -3.05 -11.04
C ALA A 127 -0.21 -4.20 -12.06
N TYR A 128 -1.29 -4.64 -12.71
CA TYR A 128 -1.21 -5.67 -13.74
C TYR A 128 -0.37 -5.25 -14.95
N LYS A 129 -0.56 -4.03 -15.44
CA LYS A 129 0.24 -3.48 -16.54
C LYS A 129 1.72 -3.41 -16.21
N THR A 130 2.03 -2.97 -14.99
CA THR A 130 3.41 -2.90 -14.49
C THR A 130 4.01 -4.31 -14.34
N ALA A 131 3.29 -5.23 -13.70
CA ALA A 131 3.73 -6.60 -13.52
C ALA A 131 3.98 -7.33 -14.84
N SER A 132 3.10 -7.15 -15.82
CA SER A 132 3.24 -7.72 -17.17
C SER A 132 4.46 -7.16 -17.90
N ALA A 133 4.68 -5.86 -17.83
CA ALA A 133 5.87 -5.23 -18.42
C ALA A 133 7.18 -5.71 -17.76
N ASP A 134 7.19 -5.86 -16.44
CA ASP A 134 8.36 -6.36 -15.70
C ASP A 134 8.63 -7.83 -16.01
N TYR A 135 7.60 -8.65 -16.15
CA TYR A 135 7.73 -10.04 -16.57
C TYR A 135 8.37 -10.17 -17.96
N LEU A 136 7.86 -9.43 -18.94
CA LEU A 136 8.41 -9.44 -20.31
C LEU A 136 9.86 -8.94 -20.35
N ARG A 137 10.16 -7.90 -19.55
CA ARG A 137 11.53 -7.38 -19.41
C ARG A 137 12.46 -8.43 -18.83
N LYS A 138 12.01 -9.14 -17.78
CA LYS A 138 12.78 -10.23 -17.17
C LYS A 138 13.02 -11.36 -18.15
N GLN A 139 12.02 -11.79 -18.91
CA GLN A 139 12.18 -12.81 -19.95
C GLN A 139 13.23 -12.39 -20.98
N ALA A 140 13.18 -11.14 -21.46
CA ALA A 140 14.18 -10.62 -22.39
C ALA A 140 15.59 -10.64 -21.80
N GLN A 141 15.76 -10.26 -20.52
CA GLN A 141 17.05 -10.29 -19.82
C GLN A 141 17.59 -11.72 -19.68
N LEU A 142 16.73 -12.70 -19.39
CA LEU A 142 17.13 -14.11 -19.28
C LEU A 142 17.59 -14.66 -20.63
N VAL A 143 16.92 -14.29 -21.72
CA VAL A 143 17.36 -14.68 -23.07
C VAL A 143 18.76 -14.08 -23.39
N MET A 144 19.01 -12.83 -22.99
CA MET A 144 20.29 -12.16 -23.25
C MET A 144 21.45 -12.70 -22.41
N ARG A 145 21.18 -13.10 -21.15
CA ARG A 145 22.22 -13.58 -20.20
C ARG A 145 22.53 -15.07 -20.33
N GLY A 146 21.70 -15.84 -21.00
CA GLY A 146 21.79 -17.30 -21.06
C GLY A 146 21.18 -17.97 -19.81
N LYS A 147 20.73 -19.19 -19.98
CA LYS A 147 19.96 -19.94 -18.98
C LYS A 147 20.75 -20.38 -17.73
N ALA A 148 22.07 -20.29 -17.75
CA ALA A 148 22.94 -20.94 -16.76
C ALA A 148 22.98 -20.25 -15.38
N GLU A 149 22.46 -19.05 -15.25
CA GLU A 149 22.53 -18.28 -13.99
C GLU A 149 21.26 -18.37 -13.13
N TYR A 150 20.18 -18.98 -13.64
CA TYR A 150 18.86 -18.99 -13.01
C TYR A 150 18.27 -20.42 -13.03
N ASP A 151 18.80 -21.27 -12.17
CA ASP A 151 18.33 -22.66 -12.02
C ASP A 151 17.40 -22.85 -10.80
N THR A 152 17.04 -21.75 -10.16
CA THR A 152 16.15 -21.75 -8.98
C THR A 152 14.86 -21.01 -9.26
N ASP A 153 13.77 -21.48 -8.67
CA ASP A 153 12.49 -20.76 -8.69
C ASP A 153 12.64 -19.38 -8.05
N ASP A 154 11.93 -18.40 -8.60
CA ASP A 154 11.91 -17.02 -8.07
C ASP A 154 11.29 -16.96 -6.67
N LEU A 155 10.28 -17.78 -6.41
CA LEU A 155 9.54 -17.84 -5.14
C LEU A 155 9.34 -19.28 -4.70
N ALA A 156 9.60 -19.54 -3.43
CA ALA A 156 9.22 -20.79 -2.80
C ALA A 156 7.70 -20.84 -2.57
N PRO A 157 7.03 -21.99 -2.77
CA PRO A 157 5.64 -22.12 -2.40
C PRO A 157 5.48 -22.05 -0.89
N GLU A 158 4.64 -21.11 -0.41
CA GLU A 158 4.28 -21.01 1.00
C GLU A 158 2.79 -21.32 1.20
N PRO A 159 2.41 -21.97 2.32
CA PRO A 159 1.01 -22.18 2.63
C PRO A 159 0.31 -20.83 2.90
N PRO A 160 -0.97 -20.69 2.54
CA PRO A 160 -1.72 -19.48 2.85
C PRO A 160 -1.78 -19.26 4.37
N LEU A 161 -1.52 -18.02 4.78
CA LEU A 161 -1.59 -17.59 6.17
C LEU A 161 -2.82 -16.71 6.36
N ASP A 162 -3.79 -17.15 7.19
CA ASP A 162 -4.87 -16.29 7.70
C ASP A 162 -4.52 -15.87 9.13
N ARG A 163 -4.23 -14.60 9.30
CA ARG A 163 -3.94 -14.03 10.61
C ARG A 163 -4.80 -12.80 10.84
N ARG A 164 -5.70 -12.91 11.81
CA ARG A 164 -6.54 -11.79 12.26
C ARG A 164 -6.06 -11.35 13.64
N ALA A 165 -5.78 -10.08 13.79
CA ALA A 165 -5.49 -9.47 15.08
C ALA A 165 -6.48 -8.32 15.32
N PRO A 166 -6.99 -8.16 16.54
CA PRO A 166 -7.82 -7.01 16.86
C PRO A 166 -6.98 -5.73 16.66
N ARG A 167 -7.61 -4.72 16.07
CA ARG A 167 -6.99 -3.40 15.94
C ARG A 167 -6.85 -2.79 17.33
N PRO A 168 -5.64 -2.44 17.78
CA PRO A 168 -5.48 -1.78 19.08
C PRO A 168 -6.20 -0.43 19.06
N ALA A 169 -6.93 -0.13 20.14
CA ALA A 169 -7.47 1.21 20.32
C ALA A 169 -6.31 2.20 20.50
N SER A 170 -6.34 3.29 19.75
CA SER A 170 -5.39 4.38 19.96
C SER A 170 -5.85 5.26 21.12
N SER A 171 -4.95 5.57 22.02
CA SER A 171 -5.18 6.44 23.17
C SER A 171 -4.34 7.72 23.11
N TRP A 172 -4.19 8.30 21.93
CA TRP A 172 -3.48 9.58 21.82
C TRP A 172 -4.31 10.70 22.45
N ASP A 173 -3.74 11.33 23.47
CA ASP A 173 -4.29 12.53 24.11
C ASP A 173 -3.69 13.76 23.42
N LEU A 174 -4.40 14.27 22.41
CA LEU A 174 -3.98 15.44 21.64
C LEU A 174 -3.79 16.68 22.53
N ASP A 175 -4.60 16.85 23.57
CA ASP A 175 -4.46 17.98 24.48
C ASP A 175 -3.19 17.87 25.33
N ARG A 176 -2.82 16.64 25.69
CA ARG A 176 -1.53 16.40 26.36
C ARG A 176 -0.36 16.71 25.43
N LEU A 177 -0.45 16.30 24.17
CA LEU A 177 0.59 16.56 23.18
C LEU A 177 0.74 18.06 22.90
N ARG A 178 -0.37 18.80 22.78
CA ARG A 178 -0.37 20.27 22.65
C ARG A 178 0.31 20.93 23.85
N ARG A 179 -0.04 20.53 25.08
CA ARG A 179 0.61 21.06 26.30
C ARG A 179 2.10 20.77 26.36
N LEU A 180 2.55 19.61 25.90
CA LEU A 180 3.97 19.26 25.85
C LEU A 180 4.71 20.15 24.85
N GLU A 181 4.15 20.41 23.70
CA GLU A 181 4.76 21.30 22.70
C GLU A 181 4.79 22.75 23.20
N ASP A 182 3.70 23.26 23.77
CA ASP A 182 3.63 24.60 24.35
C ASP A 182 4.68 24.81 25.47
N ALA A 183 5.10 23.74 26.16
CA ALA A 183 6.14 23.78 27.16
C ALA A 183 7.57 23.79 26.57
N ILE A 184 7.76 23.40 25.30
CA ILE A 184 9.07 23.31 24.64
C ILE A 184 9.31 24.53 23.73
N THR A 185 8.25 25.19 23.28
CA THR A 185 8.34 26.35 22.37
C THR A 185 8.51 27.64 23.14
#